data_1f24460a181848edc69877718b479f37
#
_entry.id   1f24460a181848edc69877718b479f37
#
_cell.length_a   1.000
_cell.length_b   1.000
_cell.length_c   1.000
_cell.angle_alpha   90.00
_cell.angle_beta   90.00
_cell.angle_gamma   90.00
#
_symmetry.space_group_name_H-M   'P 1'
#
loop_
_entity.id
_entity.type
_entity.pdbx_description
1 polymer ?
#
loop_
_entity_poly.entity_id
_entity_poly.type
_entity_poly.pdbx_seq_one_letter_code
_entity_poly.pdbx_strand_id
1 'polypeptide(L)'
;MLPKDRMPEAEVTLRLAIALIEQGHAISTVTSAIDGAQVKTGTTVHFPIVEFLNELGWSGNGKSEPWQCIYNHNNYKQAISIHSSSGEGDLVAQLKNGVTLRVESKKGPLVKNKSSKEYPLIREAIGQLMTIETINKNDVLAVAVPHSDKFNSLATQWRERPLIKSTGINIITIDRDNKIRGLDSIGI
;
A
#
# COMPACT_ATOMS: atom_id res chain seq x y z
N MET A 1 17.72 -9.41 2.55
CA MET A 1 16.66 -10.26 3.19
C MET A 1 15.70 -9.35 3.96
N LEU A 2 14.40 -9.45 3.72
CA LEU A 2 13.39 -8.63 4.41
C LEU A 2 13.28 -8.98 5.90
N PRO A 3 12.99 -8.00 6.79
CA PRO A 3 12.80 -8.25 8.22
C PRO A 3 11.64 -9.23 8.45
N LYS A 4 11.84 -10.29 9.24
CA LYS A 4 10.82 -11.32 9.49
C LYS A 4 9.73 -10.87 10.46
N ASP A 5 10.05 -9.94 11.34
CA ASP A 5 9.21 -9.47 12.46
C ASP A 5 8.34 -8.26 12.12
N ARG A 6 8.61 -7.61 10.99
CA ARG A 6 7.91 -6.40 10.54
C ARG A 6 7.86 -6.30 9.03
N MET A 7 6.91 -5.54 8.50
CA MET A 7 6.80 -5.19 7.09
C MET A 7 7.13 -3.70 6.92
N PRO A 8 8.15 -3.33 6.12
CA PRO A 8 8.43 -1.96 5.72
C PRO A 8 7.25 -1.33 4.97
N GLU A 9 7.14 -0.01 4.99
CA GLU A 9 6.05 0.72 4.32
C GLU A 9 6.07 0.51 2.81
N ALA A 10 7.25 0.59 2.18
CA ALA A 10 7.40 0.28 0.77
C ALA A 10 6.97 -1.17 0.42
N GLU A 11 7.21 -2.15 1.31
CA GLU A 11 6.72 -3.52 1.12
C GLU A 11 5.19 -3.57 1.16
N VAL A 12 4.55 -2.86 2.09
CA VAL A 12 3.07 -2.79 2.18
C VAL A 12 2.48 -2.23 0.89
N THR A 13 2.99 -1.09 0.44
CA THR A 13 2.54 -0.42 -0.79
C THR A 13 2.68 -1.32 -2.02
N LEU A 14 3.85 -1.92 -2.21
CA LEU A 14 4.11 -2.75 -3.39
C LEU A 14 3.34 -4.08 -3.37
N ARG A 15 3.21 -4.73 -2.21
CA ARG A 15 2.37 -5.94 -2.10
C ARG A 15 0.91 -5.64 -2.39
N LEU A 16 0.41 -4.49 -1.95
CA LEU A 16 -0.95 -4.07 -2.28
C LEU A 16 -1.11 -3.83 -3.79
N ALA A 17 -0.16 -3.14 -4.44
CA ALA A 17 -0.17 -2.92 -5.87
C ALA A 17 -0.20 -4.25 -6.65
N ILE A 18 0.69 -5.18 -6.29
CA ILE A 18 0.76 -6.52 -6.86
C ILE A 18 -0.57 -7.26 -6.67
N ALA A 19 -1.07 -7.31 -5.44
CA ALA A 19 -2.30 -8.01 -5.13
C ALA A 19 -3.52 -7.48 -5.89
N LEU A 20 -3.65 -6.16 -6.04
CA LEU A 20 -4.74 -5.55 -6.83
C LEU A 20 -4.69 -5.96 -8.30
N ILE A 21 -3.50 -6.15 -8.86
CA ILE A 21 -3.31 -6.61 -10.24
C ILE A 21 -3.55 -8.12 -10.32
N GLU A 22 -2.91 -8.93 -9.49
CA GLU A 22 -3.00 -10.40 -9.50
C GLU A 22 -4.42 -10.91 -9.29
N GLN A 23 -5.19 -10.24 -8.43
CA GLN A 23 -6.59 -10.59 -8.14
C GLN A 23 -7.57 -9.97 -9.15
N GLY A 24 -7.07 -9.24 -10.16
CA GLY A 24 -7.88 -8.65 -11.22
C GLY A 24 -8.78 -7.51 -10.75
N HIS A 25 -8.43 -6.82 -9.67
CA HIS A 25 -9.15 -5.63 -9.21
C HIS A 25 -8.74 -4.37 -9.96
N ALA A 26 -7.45 -4.19 -10.24
CA ALA A 26 -6.94 -3.05 -11.02
C ALA A 26 -7.22 -3.22 -12.51
N ILE A 27 -7.70 -2.14 -13.17
CA ILE A 27 -7.98 -2.13 -14.62
C ILE A 27 -6.91 -1.41 -15.44
N SER A 28 -6.03 -0.66 -14.79
CA SER A 28 -4.94 0.11 -15.42
C SER A 28 -3.65 -0.04 -14.62
N THR A 29 -2.60 0.66 -15.03
CA THR A 29 -1.36 0.77 -14.25
C THR A 29 -1.65 1.27 -12.85
N VAL A 30 -1.09 0.59 -11.85
CA VAL A 30 -1.14 1.01 -10.45
C VAL A 30 0.06 1.92 -10.19
N THR A 31 -0.20 3.12 -9.68
CA THR A 31 0.83 4.09 -9.33
C THR A 31 1.21 3.97 -7.86
N SER A 32 2.50 3.91 -7.58
CA SER A 32 3.03 3.81 -6.21
C SER A 32 4.05 4.91 -5.97
N ALA A 33 3.78 5.77 -4.99
CA ALA A 33 4.71 6.79 -4.51
C ALA A 33 5.49 6.24 -3.32
N ILE A 34 6.81 6.16 -3.43
CA ILE A 34 7.68 5.65 -2.36
C ILE A 34 8.75 6.69 -2.07
N ASP A 35 8.82 7.16 -0.82
CA ASP A 35 9.87 8.07 -0.39
C ASP A 35 11.25 7.41 -0.55
N GLY A 36 12.17 8.11 -1.21
CA GLY A 36 13.54 7.64 -1.41
C GLY A 36 14.25 7.27 -0.10
N ALA A 37 13.91 7.94 1.01
CA ALA A 37 14.45 7.62 2.33
C ALA A 37 13.99 6.24 2.84
N GLN A 38 12.86 5.71 2.37
CA GLN A 38 12.43 4.34 2.67
C GLN A 38 13.22 3.30 1.88
N VAL A 39 13.78 3.69 0.74
CA VAL A 39 14.57 2.82 -0.14
C VAL A 39 16.03 2.82 0.28
N LYS A 40 16.63 4.01 0.42
CA LYS A 40 18.05 4.14 0.70
C LYS A 40 18.36 5.46 1.43
N THR A 41 19.28 5.40 2.39
CA THR A 41 19.85 6.59 3.02
C THR A 41 21.39 6.48 2.99
N GLY A 42 22.06 7.38 2.28
CA GLY A 42 23.49 7.28 2.03
C GLY A 42 23.85 5.96 1.34
N THR A 43 24.67 5.14 1.95
CA THR A 43 25.05 3.80 1.46
C THR A 43 24.13 2.67 1.96
N THR A 44 23.23 2.96 2.91
CA THR A 44 22.38 1.94 3.55
C THR A 44 21.09 1.75 2.75
N VAL A 45 20.89 0.54 2.22
CA VAL A 45 19.63 0.13 1.58
C VAL A 45 18.67 -0.38 2.67
N HIS A 46 17.51 0.27 2.76
CA HIS A 46 16.44 -0.08 3.71
C HIS A 46 15.44 -1.07 3.12
N PHE A 47 15.09 -0.86 1.83
CA PHE A 47 14.21 -1.75 1.09
C PHE A 47 14.68 -1.90 -0.36
N PRO A 48 15.13 -3.09 -0.79
CA PRO A 48 15.66 -3.33 -2.13
C PRO A 48 14.50 -3.54 -3.14
N ILE A 49 13.91 -2.46 -3.65
CA ILE A 49 12.72 -2.50 -4.53
C ILE A 49 12.96 -3.36 -5.76
N VAL A 50 14.09 -3.18 -6.43
CA VAL A 50 14.38 -3.86 -7.71
C VAL A 50 14.48 -5.37 -7.50
N GLU A 51 15.24 -5.79 -6.49
CA GLU A 51 15.40 -7.20 -6.15
C GLU A 51 14.07 -7.81 -5.69
N PHE A 52 13.33 -7.09 -4.84
CA PHE A 52 12.03 -7.53 -4.35
C PHE A 52 11.04 -7.77 -5.48
N LEU A 53 10.93 -6.85 -6.44
CA LEU A 53 10.02 -6.98 -7.57
C LEU A 53 10.48 -8.07 -8.54
N ASN A 54 11.78 -8.16 -8.82
CA ASN A 54 12.33 -9.21 -9.69
C ASN A 54 12.09 -10.62 -9.12
N GLU A 55 12.22 -10.81 -7.79
CA GLU A 55 11.91 -12.09 -7.13
C GLU A 55 10.44 -12.50 -7.32
N LEU A 56 9.55 -11.52 -7.52
CA LEU A 56 8.12 -11.72 -7.76
C LEU A 56 7.75 -11.71 -9.26
N GLY A 57 8.75 -11.71 -10.17
CA GLY A 57 8.54 -11.77 -11.60
C GLY A 57 8.23 -10.43 -12.28
N TRP A 58 8.32 -9.32 -11.55
CA TRP A 58 8.15 -7.97 -12.08
C TRP A 58 9.48 -7.39 -12.54
N SER A 59 9.58 -6.94 -13.78
CA SER A 59 10.80 -6.39 -14.37
C SER A 59 10.64 -4.92 -14.72
N GLY A 60 11.59 -4.11 -14.29
CA GLY A 60 11.62 -2.67 -14.53
C GLY A 60 12.37 -2.30 -15.81
N ASN A 61 12.08 -1.11 -16.33
CA ASN A 61 12.71 -0.53 -17.53
C ASN A 61 13.54 0.74 -17.25
N GLY A 62 13.81 1.04 -15.98
CA GLY A 62 14.53 2.24 -15.56
C GLY A 62 16.00 2.24 -15.97
N LYS A 63 16.51 3.42 -16.41
CA LYS A 63 17.90 3.61 -16.84
C LYS A 63 18.73 4.44 -15.88
N SER A 64 18.17 5.51 -15.32
CA SER A 64 18.91 6.46 -14.47
C SER A 64 18.63 6.29 -12.98
N GLU A 65 17.40 5.96 -12.63
CA GLU A 65 16.93 5.68 -11.27
C GLU A 65 16.28 4.29 -11.30
N PRO A 66 17.06 3.21 -11.13
CA PRO A 66 16.59 1.85 -11.44
C PRO A 66 15.35 1.41 -10.66
N TRP A 67 15.06 1.98 -9.50
CA TRP A 67 13.86 1.66 -8.74
C TRP A 67 12.64 2.53 -9.10
N GLN A 68 12.85 3.73 -9.65
CA GLN A 68 11.79 4.64 -10.11
C GLN A 68 11.51 4.41 -11.60
N CYS A 69 10.65 3.48 -11.90
CA CYS A 69 10.28 3.17 -13.28
C CYS A 69 8.96 2.40 -13.35
N ILE A 70 8.58 1.98 -14.55
CA ILE A 70 7.45 1.10 -14.78
C ILE A 70 7.93 -0.35 -14.71
N TYR A 71 7.28 -1.14 -13.87
CA TYR A 71 7.49 -2.57 -13.73
C TYR A 71 6.38 -3.33 -14.41
N ASN A 72 6.75 -4.29 -15.25
CA ASN A 72 5.84 -5.16 -16.01
C ASN A 72 5.98 -6.60 -15.55
N HIS A 73 4.94 -7.38 -15.72
CA HIS A 73 4.92 -8.81 -15.44
C HIS A 73 4.30 -9.55 -16.64
N ASN A 74 4.89 -10.68 -17.06
CA ASN A 74 4.47 -11.38 -18.29
C ASN A 74 3.02 -11.90 -18.25
N ASN A 75 2.48 -12.17 -17.06
CA ASN A 75 1.14 -12.71 -16.90
C ASN A 75 0.04 -11.64 -16.79
N TYR A 76 0.39 -10.35 -16.64
CA TYR A 76 -0.57 -9.28 -16.43
C TYR A 76 -0.39 -8.16 -17.46
N LYS A 77 -1.51 -7.55 -17.87
CA LYS A 77 -1.48 -6.39 -18.78
C LYS A 77 -1.21 -5.08 -18.02
N GLN A 78 -1.57 -5.04 -16.76
CA GLN A 78 -1.36 -3.90 -15.89
C GLN A 78 0.10 -3.86 -15.42
N ALA A 79 0.62 -2.66 -15.25
CA ALA A 79 1.96 -2.41 -14.75
C ALA A 79 1.92 -1.73 -13.38
N ILE A 80 3.06 -1.68 -12.70
CA ILE A 80 3.28 -0.87 -11.49
C ILE A 80 4.19 0.27 -11.89
N SER A 81 3.74 1.52 -11.73
CA SER A 81 4.55 2.72 -11.93
C SER A 81 5.04 3.22 -10.58
N ILE A 82 6.35 3.27 -10.37
CA ILE A 82 6.95 3.70 -9.10
C ILE A 82 7.67 5.04 -9.29
N HIS A 83 7.40 5.98 -8.39
CA HIS A 83 8.04 7.29 -8.31
C HIS A 83 8.20 7.74 -6.85
N SER A 84 8.90 8.88 -6.64
CA SER A 84 9.10 9.46 -5.31
C SER A 84 8.32 10.76 -5.07
N SER A 85 7.48 11.19 -6.00
CA SER A 85 6.68 12.40 -5.84
C SER A 85 5.52 12.13 -4.88
N SER A 86 5.37 13.00 -3.88
CA SER A 86 4.22 13.00 -2.96
C SER A 86 3.00 13.69 -3.59
N GLY A 87 1.81 13.49 -3.03
CA GLY A 87 0.62 14.28 -3.35
C GLY A 87 -0.70 13.52 -3.32
N GLU A 88 -0.79 12.33 -3.88
CA GLU A 88 -2.06 11.62 -4.04
C GLU A 88 -2.23 10.39 -3.12
N GLY A 89 -1.31 10.17 -2.20
CA GLY A 89 -1.15 8.97 -1.38
C GLY A 89 -0.03 8.07 -1.89
N ASP A 90 0.29 7.04 -1.12
CA ASP A 90 1.36 6.07 -1.44
C ASP A 90 0.98 5.14 -2.60
N LEU A 91 -0.32 4.95 -2.85
CA LEU A 91 -0.80 4.14 -3.96
C LEU A 91 -2.09 4.72 -4.53
N VAL A 92 -2.18 4.72 -5.87
CA VAL A 92 -3.39 5.06 -6.63
C VAL A 92 -3.68 3.95 -7.63
N ALA A 93 -4.92 3.42 -7.61
CA ALA A 93 -5.37 2.37 -8.50
C ALA A 93 -6.79 2.60 -9.00
N GLN A 94 -7.00 2.48 -10.31
CA GLN A 94 -8.35 2.42 -10.89
C GLN A 94 -8.87 0.99 -10.83
N LEU A 95 -10.04 0.80 -10.23
CA LEU A 95 -10.63 -0.51 -9.96
C LEU A 95 -11.77 -0.83 -10.93
N LYS A 96 -12.04 -2.12 -11.13
CA LYS A 96 -13.07 -2.62 -12.07
C LYS A 96 -14.50 -2.16 -11.76
N ASN A 97 -14.77 -1.73 -10.53
CA ASN A 97 -16.06 -1.15 -10.14
C ASN A 97 -16.20 0.36 -10.45
N GLY A 98 -15.21 0.96 -11.14
CA GLY A 98 -15.19 2.37 -11.50
C GLY A 98 -14.67 3.30 -10.40
N VAL A 99 -14.17 2.75 -9.29
CA VAL A 99 -13.59 3.51 -8.18
C VAL A 99 -12.10 3.75 -8.41
N THR A 100 -11.62 4.93 -8.02
CA THR A 100 -10.19 5.22 -7.86
C THR A 100 -9.82 5.04 -6.39
N LEU A 101 -9.08 3.99 -6.09
CA LEU A 101 -8.57 3.73 -4.75
C LEU A 101 -7.30 4.54 -4.51
N ARG A 102 -7.29 5.36 -3.46
CA ARG A 102 -6.12 6.13 -2.99
C ARG A 102 -5.76 5.67 -1.59
N VAL A 103 -4.52 5.27 -1.41
CA VAL A 103 -4.08 4.58 -0.19
C VAL A 103 -2.92 5.31 0.45
N GLU A 104 -2.97 5.43 1.76
CA GLU A 104 -1.84 5.73 2.62
C GLU A 104 -1.39 4.45 3.31
N SER A 105 -0.14 4.07 3.12
CA SER A 105 0.45 2.85 3.67
C SER A 105 1.20 3.14 4.96
N LYS A 106 1.24 2.18 5.88
CA LYS A 106 2.12 2.25 7.04
C LYS A 106 2.82 0.93 7.29
N LYS A 107 4.10 1.03 7.58
CA LYS A 107 4.90 -0.09 8.11
C LYS A 107 4.31 -0.63 9.40
N GLY A 108 4.68 -1.84 9.78
CA GLY A 108 4.30 -2.30 11.10
C GLY A 108 4.78 -3.71 11.44
N PRO A 109 4.57 -4.13 12.71
CA PRO A 109 4.95 -5.44 13.17
C PRO A 109 4.05 -6.53 12.55
N LEU A 110 4.65 -7.66 12.23
CA LEU A 110 3.97 -8.90 11.81
C LEU A 110 3.73 -9.83 13.01
N VAL A 111 4.50 -9.65 14.08
CA VAL A 111 4.45 -10.45 15.30
C VAL A 111 4.04 -9.59 16.49
N LYS A 112 3.38 -10.21 17.47
CA LYS A 112 2.96 -9.52 18.70
C LYS A 112 4.17 -8.97 19.44
N ASN A 113 4.18 -7.67 19.73
CA ASN A 113 5.19 -7.00 20.54
C ASN A 113 4.54 -6.40 21.80
N LYS A 114 5.37 -6.20 22.86
CA LYS A 114 4.91 -5.60 24.13
C LYS A 114 4.48 -4.14 23.96
N SER A 115 5.09 -3.38 23.02
CA SER A 115 4.68 -2.01 22.69
C SER A 115 3.73 -2.01 21.49
N SER A 116 2.47 -1.62 21.71
CA SER A 116 1.48 -1.50 20.63
C SER A 116 1.77 -0.26 19.80
N LYS A 117 2.47 -0.42 18.68
CA LYS A 117 2.76 0.65 17.71
C LYS A 117 1.68 0.77 16.64
N GLU A 118 0.80 -0.22 16.52
CA GLU A 118 -0.21 -0.32 15.47
C GLU A 118 -1.25 0.81 15.54
N TYR A 119 -1.70 1.13 16.74
CA TYR A 119 -2.70 2.17 16.95
C TYR A 119 -2.24 3.57 16.49
N PRO A 120 -1.05 4.07 16.90
CA PRO A 120 -0.52 5.33 16.39
C PRO A 120 -0.36 5.35 14.86
N LEU A 121 0.08 4.24 14.23
CA LEU A 121 0.30 4.17 12.80
C LEU A 121 -0.98 4.32 11.99
N ILE A 122 -2.08 3.68 12.41
CA ILE A 122 -3.38 3.84 11.74
C ILE A 122 -3.88 5.29 11.89
N ARG A 123 -3.74 5.91 13.08
CA ARG A 123 -4.14 7.31 13.29
C ARG A 123 -3.34 8.28 12.41
N GLU A 124 -2.04 8.06 12.29
CA GLU A 124 -1.16 8.85 11.44
C GLU A 124 -1.61 8.78 9.98
N ALA A 125 -1.84 7.57 9.45
CA ALA A 125 -2.30 7.38 8.10
C ALA A 125 -3.68 8.03 7.82
N ILE A 126 -4.63 7.91 8.74
CA ILE A 126 -5.91 8.60 8.62
C ILE A 126 -5.71 10.11 8.60
N GLY A 127 -4.85 10.64 9.47
CA GLY A 127 -4.51 12.07 9.49
C GLY A 127 -3.93 12.55 8.16
N GLN A 128 -3.04 11.78 7.54
CA GLN A 128 -2.47 12.09 6.24
C GLN A 128 -3.54 12.08 5.13
N LEU A 129 -4.42 11.08 5.09
CA LEU A 129 -5.53 11.06 4.14
C LEU A 129 -6.47 12.26 4.28
N MET A 130 -6.66 12.76 5.48
CA MET A 130 -7.50 13.96 5.74
C MET A 130 -6.88 15.27 5.25
N THR A 131 -5.61 15.27 4.81
CA THR A 131 -4.93 16.44 4.24
C THR A 131 -4.93 16.47 2.71
N ILE A 132 -5.56 15.49 2.06
CA ILE A 132 -5.70 15.47 0.61
C ILE A 132 -6.56 16.66 0.16
N GLU A 133 -6.01 17.52 -0.70
CA GLU A 133 -6.66 18.78 -1.12
C GLU A 133 -7.87 18.57 -2.04
N THR A 134 -7.82 17.54 -2.88
CA THR A 134 -8.86 17.29 -3.89
C THR A 134 -9.30 15.83 -3.88
N ILE A 135 -10.60 15.61 -3.66
CA ILE A 135 -11.23 14.28 -3.73
C ILE A 135 -12.33 14.32 -4.79
N ASN A 136 -12.26 13.40 -5.75
CA ASN A 136 -13.28 13.23 -6.77
C ASN A 136 -14.40 12.31 -6.27
N LYS A 137 -15.57 12.40 -6.93
CA LYS A 137 -16.75 11.61 -6.54
C LYS A 137 -16.51 10.10 -6.48
N ASN A 138 -15.61 9.59 -7.33
CA ASN A 138 -15.31 8.16 -7.41
C ASN A 138 -14.03 7.77 -6.64
N ASP A 139 -13.42 8.70 -5.91
CA ASP A 139 -12.26 8.39 -5.08
C ASP A 139 -12.73 7.71 -3.80
N VAL A 140 -12.05 6.64 -3.45
CA VAL A 140 -12.18 5.94 -2.17
C VAL A 140 -10.84 5.96 -1.48
N LEU A 141 -10.82 6.48 -0.26
CA LEU A 141 -9.62 6.57 0.55
C LEU A 141 -9.47 5.32 1.41
N ALA A 142 -8.25 4.84 1.54
CA ALA A 142 -7.94 3.72 2.42
C ALA A 142 -6.57 3.86 3.11
N VAL A 143 -6.48 3.31 4.31
CA VAL A 143 -5.23 3.04 5.00
C VAL A 143 -4.85 1.59 4.74
N ALA A 144 -3.59 1.34 4.33
CA ALA A 144 -3.04 0.00 4.21
C ALA A 144 -1.98 -0.26 5.29
N VAL A 145 -2.13 -1.38 6.00
CA VAL A 145 -1.18 -1.82 7.04
C VAL A 145 -0.87 -3.30 6.89
N PRO A 146 0.26 -3.78 7.46
CA PRO A 146 0.55 -5.21 7.48
C PRO A 146 -0.57 -6.02 8.15
N HIS A 147 -0.83 -7.22 7.65
CA HIS A 147 -1.73 -8.13 8.35
C HIS A 147 -1.01 -8.75 9.54
N SER A 148 -1.51 -8.46 10.74
CA SER A 148 -1.19 -9.13 12.00
C SER A 148 -2.46 -9.19 12.84
N ASP A 149 -2.51 -10.05 13.86
CA ASP A 149 -3.69 -10.16 14.73
C ASP A 149 -4.12 -8.81 15.29
N LYS A 150 -3.14 -7.97 15.69
CA LYS A 150 -3.42 -6.66 16.26
C LYS A 150 -3.93 -5.67 15.23
N PHE A 151 -3.29 -5.58 14.06
CA PHE A 151 -3.79 -4.70 12.99
C PHE A 151 -5.16 -5.15 12.49
N ASN A 152 -5.39 -6.45 12.33
CA ASN A 152 -6.69 -6.97 11.91
C ASN A 152 -7.79 -6.65 12.92
N SER A 153 -7.52 -6.85 14.21
CA SER A 153 -8.46 -6.48 15.28
C SER A 153 -8.79 -4.98 15.27
N LEU A 154 -7.77 -4.11 15.15
CA LEU A 154 -7.97 -2.67 15.07
C LEU A 154 -8.73 -2.27 13.80
N ALA A 155 -8.37 -2.80 12.66
CA ALA A 155 -9.05 -2.53 11.38
C ALA A 155 -10.54 -2.87 11.47
N THR A 156 -10.87 -4.06 11.99
CA THR A 156 -12.26 -4.49 12.17
C THR A 156 -13.03 -3.56 13.10
N GLN A 157 -12.44 -3.22 14.26
CA GLN A 157 -13.09 -2.32 15.22
C GLN A 157 -13.28 -0.91 14.65
N TRP A 158 -12.28 -0.38 13.93
CA TRP A 158 -12.31 1.01 13.48
C TRP A 158 -13.25 1.21 12.30
N ARG A 159 -13.38 0.25 11.40
CA ARG A 159 -14.39 0.30 10.32
C ARG A 159 -15.80 0.52 10.88
N GLU A 160 -16.08 0.03 12.09
CA GLU A 160 -17.39 0.17 12.75
C GLU A 160 -17.56 1.50 13.51
N ARG A 161 -16.50 2.28 13.70
CA ARG A 161 -16.58 3.57 14.44
C ARG A 161 -17.37 4.61 13.63
N PRO A 162 -18.34 5.31 14.26
CA PRO A 162 -19.20 6.26 13.56
C PRO A 162 -18.44 7.34 12.78
N LEU A 163 -17.40 7.93 13.38
CA LEU A 163 -16.60 8.96 12.70
C LEU A 163 -15.79 8.39 11.55
N ILE A 164 -15.22 7.19 11.66
CA ILE A 164 -14.53 6.54 10.56
C ILE A 164 -15.50 6.27 9.41
N LYS A 165 -16.67 5.72 9.69
CA LYS A 165 -17.74 5.52 8.70
C LYS A 165 -18.13 6.83 8.00
N SER A 166 -18.23 7.92 8.74
CA SER A 166 -18.61 9.22 8.16
C SER A 166 -17.54 9.83 7.25
N THR A 167 -16.26 9.50 7.45
CA THR A 167 -15.18 9.94 6.54
C THR A 167 -15.13 9.15 5.25
N GLY A 168 -15.74 7.95 5.20
CA GLY A 168 -15.58 7.01 4.09
C GLY A 168 -14.19 6.37 3.98
N ILE A 169 -13.27 6.63 4.92
CA ILE A 169 -11.93 6.03 4.92
C ILE A 169 -12.02 4.56 5.31
N ASN A 170 -11.49 3.71 4.44
CA ASN A 170 -11.39 2.28 4.67
C ASN A 170 -10.05 1.92 5.32
N ILE A 171 -9.99 0.78 6.00
CA ILE A 171 -8.75 0.25 6.55
C ILE A 171 -8.57 -1.16 6.02
N ILE A 172 -7.53 -1.38 5.25
CA ILE A 172 -7.18 -2.66 4.65
C ILE A 172 -5.91 -3.24 5.25
N THR A 173 -5.81 -4.56 5.29
CA THR A 173 -4.59 -5.24 5.71
C THR A 173 -4.09 -6.13 4.59
N ILE A 174 -2.76 -6.21 4.44
CA ILE A 174 -2.07 -7.02 3.42
C ILE A 174 -1.03 -7.91 4.09
N ASP A 175 -0.95 -9.18 3.69
CA ASP A 175 0.09 -10.09 4.15
C ASP A 175 1.17 -10.35 3.08
N ARG A 176 2.16 -11.16 3.43
CA ARG A 176 3.26 -11.51 2.53
C ARG A 176 2.89 -12.48 1.42
N ASP A 177 1.73 -13.09 1.50
CA ASP A 177 1.14 -13.93 0.44
C ASP A 177 0.24 -13.09 -0.50
N ASN A 178 0.35 -11.76 -0.45
CA ASN A 178 -0.42 -10.79 -1.22
C ASN A 178 -1.94 -10.90 -0.97
N LYS A 179 -2.38 -11.44 0.17
CA LYS A 179 -3.79 -11.53 0.51
C LYS A 179 -4.26 -10.22 1.15
N ILE A 180 -5.20 -9.55 0.49
CA ILE A 180 -5.84 -8.33 0.97
C ILE A 180 -7.08 -8.70 1.80
N ARG A 181 -7.35 -7.91 2.86
CA ARG A 181 -8.58 -8.00 3.65
C ARG A 181 -9.15 -6.61 3.88
N GLY A 182 -10.48 -6.51 3.80
CA GLY A 182 -11.21 -5.26 3.97
C GLY A 182 -11.58 -4.56 2.66
N LEU A 183 -11.42 -5.23 1.49
CA LEU A 183 -11.87 -4.69 0.20
C LEU A 183 -13.39 -4.76 0.02
N ASP A 184 -14.07 -5.69 0.67
CA ASP A 184 -15.54 -5.81 0.68
C ASP A 184 -16.22 -4.51 1.12
N SER A 185 -15.56 -3.72 1.98
CA SER A 185 -16.06 -2.39 2.40
C SER A 185 -16.05 -1.36 1.27
N ILE A 186 -15.34 -1.61 0.17
CA ILE A 186 -15.29 -0.74 -1.01
C ILE A 186 -15.91 -1.40 -2.26
N GLY A 187 -16.63 -2.48 -2.08
CA GLY A 187 -17.44 -3.10 -3.12
C GLY A 187 -16.65 -3.96 -4.13
N ILE A 188 -15.53 -4.53 -3.71
CA ILE A 188 -14.71 -5.46 -4.52
C ILE A 188 -14.24 -6.68 -3.73
#